data_d58026299934677e213b86ec5cba3136
#
_entry.id   d58026299934677e213b86ec5cba3136
#
_cell.length_a   1.000
_cell.length_b   1.000
_cell.length_c   1.000
_cell.angle_alpha   90.00
_cell.angle_beta   90.00
_cell.angle_gamma   90.00
#
_symmetry.space_group_name_H-M   'P 1'
#
loop_
_entity.id
_entity.type
_entity.pdbx_description
1 polymer ?
#
loop_
_entity_poly.entity_id
_entity_poly.type
_entity_poly.pdbx_seq_one_letter_code
_entity_poly.pdbx_strand_id
1 'polypeptide(L)'
;MPWRDNQDPYRIWISEIMLQQTRVETVLPYFINFISRYASVQALAGANEQDVMKLWEGLGYYARARNLIRGALRVVEHFKGKIPCTYKELCSIPGIGDYTAGAILSIAFNMPVPAVDGNVLRVIARLYAVEKDVTKLNVKSEIRALVSSIIPDGHASSFNQGLMELGAMICTPKSPKCNICPWYLICVSRILNLQYRLPLKTPKKPVQVVRRIIAVIFDGQRVLVHKRPSKGLLGGLWEFPGWEFAEDQKQSITNKLLQIGIITHKVLPIIEVQHTFTHLCWNMSGFLCITDASIVKVEENHEYRWVLPEELHDLPFPVAFKQFVLWAIESLPGFIHPVDL
;
A
#
# COMPACT_ATOMS: atom_id res chain seq x y z
N MET A 1 0.49 -18.64 11.94
CA MET A 1 0.87 -17.50 11.07
C MET A 1 2.36 -17.30 11.18
N PRO A 2 3.13 -17.30 10.06
CA PRO A 2 4.60 -17.30 10.13
C PRO A 2 5.22 -16.15 10.93
N TRP A 3 4.53 -15.03 11.07
CA TRP A 3 4.96 -13.89 11.89
C TRP A 3 4.53 -13.98 13.36
N ARG A 4 3.83 -15.05 13.76
CA ARG A 4 3.40 -15.32 15.14
C ARG A 4 4.10 -16.54 15.77
N ASP A 5 4.86 -17.29 14.95
CA ASP A 5 5.52 -18.53 15.40
C ASP A 5 6.70 -18.26 16.33
N ASN A 6 7.23 -17.05 16.28
CA ASN A 6 8.23 -16.53 17.22
C ASN A 6 7.89 -15.08 17.60
N GLN A 7 8.41 -14.62 18.73
CA GLN A 7 8.22 -13.26 19.24
C GLN A 7 9.28 -12.27 18.70
N ASP A 8 9.81 -12.50 17.49
CA ASP A 8 10.79 -11.61 16.88
C ASP A 8 10.15 -10.24 16.53
N PRO A 9 10.55 -9.14 17.19
CA PRO A 9 9.96 -7.82 16.98
C PRO A 9 10.14 -7.29 15.57
N TYR A 10 11.20 -7.69 14.85
CA TYR A 10 11.39 -7.30 13.46
C TYR A 10 10.36 -7.96 12.55
N ARG A 11 10.14 -9.28 12.68
CA ARG A 11 9.15 -10.01 11.89
C ARG A 11 7.73 -9.52 12.16
N ILE A 12 7.42 -9.24 13.44
CA ILE A 12 6.13 -8.65 13.82
C ILE A 12 5.97 -7.26 13.20
N TRP A 13 6.99 -6.39 13.26
CA TRP A 13 6.94 -5.09 12.63
C TRP A 13 6.65 -5.17 11.12
N ILE A 14 7.39 -6.02 10.37
CA ILE A 14 7.18 -6.21 8.94
C ILE A 14 5.75 -6.67 8.65
N SER A 15 5.26 -7.69 9.36
CA SER A 15 3.91 -8.22 9.16
C SER A 15 2.84 -7.18 9.46
N GLU A 16 2.95 -6.43 10.55
CA GLU A 16 1.98 -5.42 10.94
C GLU A 16 1.90 -4.27 9.92
N ILE A 17 3.03 -3.88 9.32
CA ILE A 17 3.02 -2.90 8.24
C ILE A 17 2.41 -3.49 6.95
N MET A 18 2.67 -4.75 6.61
CA MET A 18 2.08 -5.39 5.43
C MET A 18 0.56 -5.57 5.59
N LEU A 19 0.09 -5.89 6.79
CA LEU A 19 -1.33 -6.09 7.11
C LEU A 19 -2.15 -4.80 7.14
N GLN A 20 -1.52 -3.62 7.15
CA GLN A 20 -2.24 -2.35 7.05
C GLN A 20 -3.07 -2.30 5.76
N GLN A 21 -4.41 -2.36 5.88
CA GLN A 21 -5.37 -2.32 4.77
C GLN A 21 -5.21 -3.44 3.72
N THR A 22 -4.49 -4.52 4.05
CA THR A 22 -4.29 -5.69 3.18
C THR A 22 -4.73 -6.96 3.93
N ARG A 23 -5.36 -7.89 3.21
CA ARG A 23 -5.85 -9.14 3.79
C ARG A 23 -4.70 -10.11 4.09
N VAL A 24 -4.89 -10.95 5.09
CA VAL A 24 -3.89 -11.96 5.53
C VAL A 24 -3.46 -12.88 4.40
N GLU A 25 -4.42 -13.40 3.62
CA GLU A 25 -4.15 -14.31 2.50
C GLU A 25 -3.26 -13.67 1.43
N THR A 26 -3.45 -12.37 1.20
CA THR A 26 -2.60 -11.58 0.27
C THR A 26 -1.21 -11.34 0.85
N VAL A 27 -1.12 -11.04 2.16
CA VAL A 27 0.16 -10.71 2.82
C VAL A 27 1.08 -11.91 2.94
N LEU A 28 0.53 -13.12 3.15
CA LEU A 28 1.30 -14.31 3.46
C LEU A 28 2.46 -14.59 2.47
N PRO A 29 2.24 -14.70 1.15
CA PRO A 29 3.33 -14.93 0.21
C PRO A 29 4.35 -13.77 0.17
N TYR A 30 3.90 -12.52 0.29
CA TYR A 30 4.79 -11.36 0.32
C TYR A 30 5.67 -11.36 1.56
N PHE A 31 5.12 -11.66 2.71
CA PHE A 31 5.89 -11.74 3.97
C PHE A 31 6.98 -12.80 3.91
N ILE A 32 6.65 -14.01 3.44
CA ILE A 32 7.63 -15.09 3.29
C ILE A 32 8.79 -14.66 2.37
N ASN A 33 8.44 -14.09 1.22
CA ASN A 33 9.42 -13.64 0.23
C ASN A 33 10.29 -12.49 0.74
N PHE A 34 9.66 -11.53 1.43
CA PHE A 34 10.35 -10.38 2.01
C PHE A 34 11.34 -10.78 3.11
N ILE A 35 10.93 -11.65 4.03
CA ILE A 35 11.79 -12.13 5.13
C ILE A 35 12.90 -13.04 4.62
N SER A 36 12.68 -13.80 3.55
CA SER A 36 13.77 -14.59 2.94
C SER A 36 14.86 -13.71 2.35
N ARG A 37 14.50 -12.54 1.80
CA ARG A 37 15.46 -11.59 1.20
C ARG A 37 16.07 -10.64 2.24
N TYR A 38 15.26 -10.18 3.21
CA TYR A 38 15.65 -9.23 4.26
C TYR A 38 15.34 -9.82 5.63
N ALA A 39 16.18 -10.77 6.06
CA ALA A 39 15.98 -11.53 7.29
C ALA A 39 16.19 -10.72 8.59
N SER A 40 16.78 -9.52 8.50
CA SER A 40 17.07 -8.66 9.63
C SER A 40 16.88 -7.18 9.31
N VAL A 41 16.77 -6.37 10.34
CA VAL A 41 16.68 -4.91 10.20
C VAL A 41 17.92 -4.31 9.51
N GLN A 42 19.10 -4.89 9.74
CA GLN A 42 20.35 -4.48 9.10
C GLN A 42 20.31 -4.77 7.59
N ALA A 43 19.83 -5.95 7.19
CA ALA A 43 19.69 -6.31 5.79
C ALA A 43 18.71 -5.36 5.07
N LEU A 44 17.60 -4.99 5.74
CA LEU A 44 16.65 -4.03 5.18
C LEU A 44 17.20 -2.60 5.13
N ALA A 45 17.99 -2.18 6.12
CA ALA A 45 18.62 -0.86 6.13
C ALA A 45 19.65 -0.68 5.00
N GLY A 46 20.34 -1.75 4.60
CA GLY A 46 21.28 -1.75 3.48
C GLY A 46 20.64 -2.05 2.10
N ALA A 47 19.31 -2.20 2.05
CA ALA A 47 18.62 -2.59 0.83
C ALA A 47 18.55 -1.45 -0.21
N ASN A 48 18.61 -1.81 -1.50
CA ASN A 48 18.25 -0.90 -2.58
C ASN A 48 16.74 -0.65 -2.55
N GLU A 49 16.33 0.62 -2.64
CA GLU A 49 14.90 0.99 -2.59
C GLU A 49 14.10 0.34 -3.73
N GLN A 50 14.67 0.24 -4.96
CA GLN A 50 13.98 -0.35 -6.10
C GLN A 50 13.69 -1.85 -5.88
N ASP A 51 14.63 -2.58 -5.29
CA ASP A 51 14.46 -4.01 -4.98
C ASP A 51 13.35 -4.23 -3.94
N VAL A 52 13.32 -3.39 -2.91
CA VAL A 52 12.25 -3.43 -1.89
C VAL A 52 10.89 -3.08 -2.52
N MET A 53 10.85 -2.06 -3.38
CA MET A 53 9.64 -1.65 -4.08
C MET A 53 9.15 -2.75 -5.04
N LYS A 54 10.06 -3.49 -5.68
CA LYS A 54 9.73 -4.62 -6.54
C LYS A 54 9.13 -5.78 -5.75
N LEU A 55 9.72 -6.15 -4.61
CA LEU A 55 9.15 -7.16 -3.70
C LEU A 55 7.78 -6.75 -3.12
N TRP A 56 7.50 -5.45 -3.07
CA TRP A 56 6.23 -4.91 -2.58
C TRP A 56 5.17 -4.73 -3.67
N GLU A 57 5.53 -4.97 -4.92
CA GLU A 57 4.66 -4.76 -6.07
C GLU A 57 3.37 -5.60 -5.94
N GLY A 58 2.21 -4.92 -6.02
CA GLY A 58 0.91 -5.55 -5.85
C GLY A 58 0.28 -5.39 -4.47
N LEU A 59 1.04 -5.19 -3.39
CA LEU A 59 0.50 -4.94 -2.04
C LEU A 59 -0.17 -3.57 -1.90
N GLY A 60 0.18 -2.60 -2.76
CA GLY A 60 -0.32 -1.22 -2.70
C GLY A 60 0.23 -0.42 -1.51
N TYR A 61 -0.22 0.85 -1.39
CA TYR A 61 0.23 1.75 -0.31
C TYR A 61 1.76 1.77 -0.16
N TYR A 62 2.47 1.98 -1.24
CA TYR A 62 3.94 1.89 -1.34
C TYR A 62 4.72 2.80 -0.39
N ALA A 63 4.07 3.85 0.15
CA ALA A 63 4.65 4.64 1.23
C ALA A 63 5.02 3.79 2.47
N ARG A 64 4.34 2.65 2.68
CA ARG A 64 4.66 1.70 3.75
C ARG A 64 6.04 1.07 3.54
N ALA A 65 6.34 0.62 2.31
CA ALA A 65 7.64 0.05 1.97
C ALA A 65 8.77 1.06 2.16
N ARG A 66 8.59 2.30 1.68
CA ARG A 66 9.57 3.38 1.89
C ARG A 66 9.77 3.71 3.37
N ASN A 67 8.69 3.74 4.13
CA ASN A 67 8.79 3.99 5.56
C ASN A 67 9.48 2.83 6.30
N LEU A 68 9.33 1.58 5.84
CA LEU A 68 10.07 0.44 6.38
C LEU A 68 11.59 0.62 6.19
N ILE A 69 12.04 1.01 4.99
CA ILE A 69 13.47 1.27 4.72
C ILE A 69 13.99 2.39 5.62
N ARG A 70 13.28 3.53 5.66
CA ARG A 70 13.66 4.67 6.53
C ARG A 70 13.64 4.29 8.00
N GLY A 71 12.67 3.49 8.40
CA GLY A 71 12.56 2.96 9.75
C GLY A 71 13.71 2.03 10.10
N ALA A 72 14.11 1.14 9.19
CA ALA A 72 15.24 0.23 9.37
C ALA A 72 16.56 1.01 9.50
N LEU A 73 16.79 2.01 8.65
CA LEU A 73 17.94 2.92 8.79
C LEU A 73 17.96 3.57 10.16
N ARG A 74 16.83 4.15 10.62
CA ARG A 74 16.74 4.77 11.94
C ARG A 74 17.01 3.78 13.08
N VAL A 75 16.54 2.53 12.96
CA VAL A 75 16.80 1.50 13.98
C VAL A 75 18.30 1.16 14.05
N VAL A 76 18.97 1.06 12.90
CA VAL A 76 20.41 0.80 12.86
C VAL A 76 21.21 1.97 13.45
N GLU A 77 20.89 3.21 13.05
CA GLU A 77 21.62 4.41 13.43
C GLU A 77 21.43 4.79 14.91
N HIS A 78 20.20 4.75 15.40
CA HIS A 78 19.85 5.28 16.71
C HIS A 78 19.64 4.21 17.80
N PHE A 79 19.34 2.96 17.41
CA PHE A 79 19.03 1.88 18.34
C PHE A 79 19.98 0.68 18.21
N LYS A 80 21.15 0.88 17.57
CA LYS A 80 22.20 -0.16 17.40
C LYS A 80 21.68 -1.43 16.73
N GLY A 81 20.72 -1.28 15.81
CA GLY A 81 20.12 -2.38 15.07
C GLY A 81 19.16 -3.27 15.89
N LYS A 82 18.70 -2.82 17.05
CA LYS A 82 17.70 -3.52 17.87
C LYS A 82 16.39 -2.75 17.87
N ILE A 83 15.28 -3.44 17.64
CA ILE A 83 13.95 -2.83 17.75
C ILE A 83 13.74 -2.38 19.20
N PRO A 84 13.45 -1.08 19.45
CA PRO A 84 13.27 -0.59 20.80
C PRO A 84 11.99 -1.15 21.45
N CYS A 85 12.01 -1.23 22.79
CA CYS A 85 10.90 -1.76 23.56
C CYS A 85 10.12 -0.69 24.34
N THR A 86 10.26 0.59 23.99
CA THR A 86 9.45 1.66 24.58
C THR A 86 8.52 2.30 23.53
N TYR A 87 7.34 2.70 23.99
CA TYR A 87 6.33 3.30 23.13
C TYR A 87 6.84 4.57 22.41
N LYS A 88 7.53 5.43 23.14
CA LYS A 88 8.06 6.70 22.62
C LYS A 88 9.12 6.48 21.54
N GLU A 89 10.02 5.54 21.75
CA GLU A 89 11.07 5.20 20.78
C GLU A 89 10.47 4.56 19.52
N LEU A 90 9.54 3.60 19.67
CA LEU A 90 8.86 2.99 18.53
C LEU A 90 8.11 4.03 17.68
N CYS A 91 7.36 4.94 18.30
CA CYS A 91 6.66 5.99 17.58
C CYS A 91 7.61 7.01 16.91
N SER A 92 8.90 7.04 17.27
CA SER A 92 9.91 7.87 16.59
C SER A 92 10.39 7.26 15.29
N ILE A 93 10.08 5.99 15.01
CA ILE A 93 10.49 5.27 13.80
C ILE A 93 9.49 5.58 12.68
N PRO A 94 9.95 5.99 11.48
CA PRO A 94 9.09 6.25 10.34
C PRO A 94 8.13 5.09 10.01
N GLY A 95 6.83 5.38 9.91
CA GLY A 95 5.80 4.40 9.61
C GLY A 95 5.24 3.63 10.80
N ILE A 96 5.81 3.78 11.99
CA ILE A 96 5.27 3.22 13.23
C ILE A 96 4.40 4.28 13.92
N GLY A 97 3.09 4.06 13.87
CA GLY A 97 2.11 4.83 14.64
C GLY A 97 1.63 4.08 15.89
N ASP A 98 0.67 4.67 16.58
CA ASP A 98 0.10 4.15 17.83
C ASP A 98 -0.28 2.67 17.79
N TYR A 99 -0.97 2.24 16.72
CA TYR A 99 -1.36 0.86 16.54
C TYR A 99 -0.15 -0.07 16.42
N THR A 100 0.76 0.24 15.50
CA THR A 100 1.93 -0.61 15.23
C THR A 100 2.85 -0.68 16.44
N ALA A 101 3.05 0.43 17.16
CA ALA A 101 3.80 0.45 18.41
C ALA A 101 3.14 -0.45 19.48
N GLY A 102 1.81 -0.34 19.64
CA GLY A 102 1.06 -1.22 20.55
C GLY A 102 1.15 -2.69 20.17
N ALA A 103 1.06 -3.01 18.88
CA ALA A 103 1.18 -4.38 18.38
C ALA A 103 2.59 -4.96 18.64
N ILE A 104 3.65 -4.22 18.32
CA ILE A 104 5.03 -4.66 18.59
C ILE A 104 5.25 -4.87 20.09
N LEU A 105 4.87 -3.88 20.92
CA LEU A 105 5.07 -3.97 22.38
C LEU A 105 4.31 -5.12 23.01
N SER A 106 3.06 -5.32 22.63
CA SER A 106 2.26 -6.39 23.22
C SER A 106 2.64 -7.76 22.67
N ILE A 107 2.85 -7.92 21.37
CA ILE A 107 3.09 -9.24 20.77
C ILE A 107 4.54 -9.70 21.00
N ALA A 108 5.54 -8.84 20.77
CA ALA A 108 6.94 -9.22 20.91
C ALA A 108 7.43 -9.17 22.36
N PHE A 109 6.98 -8.19 23.14
CA PHE A 109 7.52 -7.92 24.47
C PHE A 109 6.52 -8.19 25.60
N ASN A 110 5.31 -8.65 25.26
CA ASN A 110 4.21 -8.93 26.20
C ASN A 110 3.88 -7.76 27.15
N MET A 111 4.15 -6.53 26.70
CA MET A 111 3.87 -5.33 27.48
C MET A 111 2.39 -4.97 27.44
N PRO A 112 1.76 -4.50 28.54
CA PRO A 112 0.33 -4.20 28.60
C PRO A 112 -0.02 -2.91 27.86
N VAL A 113 0.27 -2.87 26.55
CA VAL A 113 -0.01 -1.76 25.65
C VAL A 113 -1.09 -2.20 24.64
N PRO A 114 -2.16 -1.41 24.45
CA PRO A 114 -3.24 -1.77 23.56
C PRO A 114 -2.86 -1.60 22.07
N ALA A 115 -3.19 -2.60 21.26
CA ALA A 115 -3.11 -2.57 19.80
C ALA A 115 -4.50 -2.36 19.21
N VAL A 116 -4.87 -1.11 18.93
CA VAL A 116 -6.24 -0.76 18.51
C VAL A 116 -6.30 -0.49 17.00
N ASP A 117 -6.66 -1.52 16.24
CA ASP A 117 -6.95 -1.43 14.81
C ASP A 117 -8.43 -1.16 14.51
N GLY A 118 -8.84 -1.20 13.25
CA GLY A 118 -10.23 -1.05 12.86
C GLY A 118 -11.16 -2.16 13.34
N ASN A 119 -10.63 -3.37 13.59
CA ASN A 119 -11.36 -4.49 14.14
C ASN A 119 -11.59 -4.29 15.63
N VAL A 120 -10.53 -3.95 16.37
CA VAL A 120 -10.58 -3.67 17.80
C VAL A 120 -11.51 -2.48 18.10
N LEU A 121 -11.43 -1.38 17.31
CA LEU A 121 -12.36 -0.25 17.42
C LEU A 121 -13.82 -0.70 17.32
N ARG A 122 -14.14 -1.59 16.38
CA ARG A 122 -15.50 -2.12 16.19
C ARG A 122 -15.93 -3.02 17.35
N VAL A 123 -15.06 -3.91 17.78
CA VAL A 123 -15.36 -4.86 18.86
C VAL A 123 -15.65 -4.10 20.16
N ILE A 124 -14.77 -3.17 20.54
CA ILE A 124 -14.90 -2.40 21.79
C ILE A 124 -16.07 -1.42 21.71
N ALA A 125 -16.29 -0.75 20.56
CA ALA A 125 -17.46 0.09 20.38
C ALA A 125 -18.77 -0.68 20.56
N ARG A 126 -18.82 -1.96 20.13
CA ARG A 126 -19.99 -2.83 20.37
C ARG A 126 -20.06 -3.34 21.79
N LEU A 127 -18.93 -3.76 22.37
CA LEU A 127 -18.90 -4.28 23.73
C LEU A 127 -19.49 -3.30 24.72
N TYR A 128 -19.08 -2.02 24.62
CA TYR A 128 -19.48 -0.94 25.54
C TYR A 128 -20.59 -0.04 24.98
N ALA A 129 -21.20 -0.37 23.84
CA ALA A 129 -22.21 0.45 23.17
C ALA A 129 -21.79 1.91 22.97
N VAL A 130 -20.58 2.16 22.45
CA VAL A 130 -20.06 3.50 22.21
C VAL A 130 -20.79 4.11 21.00
N GLU A 131 -21.77 4.99 21.28
CA GLU A 131 -22.58 5.69 20.29
C GLU A 131 -21.94 7.02 19.84
N LYS A 132 -20.62 7.05 19.74
CA LYS A 132 -19.83 8.15 19.21
C LYS A 132 -19.14 7.73 17.91
N ASP A 133 -18.82 8.71 17.06
CA ASP A 133 -18.09 8.44 15.83
C ASP A 133 -16.65 7.97 16.11
N VAL A 134 -16.38 6.69 15.85
CA VAL A 134 -15.05 6.07 16.09
C VAL A 134 -13.96 6.58 15.13
N THR A 135 -14.28 7.43 14.16
CA THR A 135 -13.26 8.05 13.30
C THR A 135 -12.60 9.25 13.98
N LYS A 136 -13.24 9.84 15.00
CA LYS A 136 -12.74 10.98 15.76
C LYS A 136 -11.58 10.59 16.68
N LEU A 137 -10.54 11.44 16.75
CA LEU A 137 -9.31 11.15 17.52
C LEU A 137 -9.59 10.97 19.02
N ASN A 138 -10.45 11.83 19.60
CA ASN A 138 -10.82 11.72 21.01
C ASN A 138 -11.54 10.40 21.32
N VAL A 139 -12.44 9.93 20.44
CA VAL A 139 -13.13 8.64 20.62
C VAL A 139 -12.17 7.46 20.48
N LYS A 140 -11.20 7.53 19.56
CA LYS A 140 -10.12 6.53 19.46
C LYS A 140 -9.31 6.47 20.75
N SER A 141 -9.00 7.63 21.35
CA SER A 141 -8.28 7.70 22.62
C SER A 141 -9.10 7.10 23.78
N GLU A 142 -10.41 7.38 23.84
CA GLU A 142 -11.32 6.77 24.81
C GLU A 142 -11.34 5.24 24.67
N ILE A 143 -11.49 4.72 23.45
CA ILE A 143 -11.48 3.28 23.17
C ILE A 143 -10.14 2.66 23.54
N ARG A 144 -9.03 3.34 23.25
CA ARG A 144 -7.70 2.90 23.62
C ARG A 144 -7.53 2.77 25.15
N ALA A 145 -8.04 3.73 25.90
CA ALA A 145 -8.04 3.69 27.37
C ALA A 145 -8.88 2.50 27.89
N LEU A 146 -10.07 2.26 27.30
CA LEU A 146 -10.89 1.09 27.63
C LEU A 146 -10.16 -0.23 27.36
N VAL A 147 -9.49 -0.37 26.20
CA VAL A 147 -8.68 -1.58 25.91
C VAL A 147 -7.57 -1.73 26.93
N SER A 148 -6.84 -0.65 27.23
CA SER A 148 -5.75 -0.68 28.19
C SER A 148 -6.19 -1.16 29.59
N SER A 149 -7.40 -0.79 30.03
CA SER A 149 -7.92 -1.17 31.36
C SER A 149 -8.36 -2.63 31.48
N ILE A 150 -8.49 -3.34 30.35
CA ILE A 150 -8.95 -4.76 30.34
C ILE A 150 -7.87 -5.74 29.86
N ILE A 151 -6.64 -5.27 29.57
CA ILE A 151 -5.53 -6.16 29.27
C ILE A 151 -5.16 -6.93 30.54
N PRO A 152 -5.23 -8.27 30.56
CA PRO A 152 -4.83 -9.03 31.73
C PRO A 152 -3.32 -9.00 31.94
N ASP A 153 -2.89 -8.92 33.18
CA ASP A 153 -1.47 -8.95 33.55
C ASP A 153 -0.77 -10.21 33.02
N GLY A 154 0.38 -10.04 32.39
CA GLY A 154 1.17 -11.12 31.81
C GLY A 154 0.61 -11.73 30.52
N HIS A 155 -0.54 -11.27 30.00
CA HIS A 155 -1.23 -11.85 28.87
C HIS A 155 -1.49 -10.86 27.71
N ALA A 156 -0.74 -9.76 27.64
CA ALA A 156 -0.96 -8.69 26.66
C ALA A 156 -0.86 -9.19 25.21
N SER A 157 0.08 -10.10 24.92
CA SER A 157 0.27 -10.68 23.58
C SER A 157 -0.97 -11.45 23.13
N SER A 158 -1.40 -12.46 23.91
CA SER A 158 -2.56 -13.28 23.57
C SER A 158 -3.87 -12.49 23.56
N PHE A 159 -4.02 -11.53 24.47
CA PHE A 159 -5.21 -10.69 24.55
C PHE A 159 -5.36 -9.79 23.31
N ASN A 160 -4.33 -9.04 22.93
CA ASN A 160 -4.42 -8.16 21.75
C ASN A 160 -4.64 -8.95 20.46
N GLN A 161 -3.93 -10.08 20.29
CA GLN A 161 -4.13 -10.96 19.14
C GLN A 161 -5.55 -11.54 19.11
N GLY A 162 -6.05 -12.08 20.23
CA GLY A 162 -7.40 -12.61 20.34
C GLY A 162 -8.47 -11.56 20.06
N LEU A 163 -8.26 -10.31 20.51
CA LEU A 163 -9.18 -9.20 20.27
C LEU A 163 -9.24 -8.82 18.76
N MET A 164 -8.10 -8.77 18.09
CA MET A 164 -8.04 -8.56 16.63
C MET A 164 -8.73 -9.69 15.87
N GLU A 165 -8.49 -10.95 16.25
CA GLU A 165 -9.11 -12.14 15.64
C GLU A 165 -10.61 -12.20 15.89
N LEU A 166 -11.06 -11.88 17.09
CA LEU A 166 -12.48 -11.75 17.41
C LEU A 166 -13.18 -10.78 16.45
N GLY A 167 -12.54 -9.63 16.17
CA GLY A 167 -13.04 -8.68 15.19
C GLY A 167 -13.02 -9.20 13.76
N ALA A 168 -11.96 -9.89 13.35
CA ALA A 168 -11.81 -10.39 11.99
C ALA A 168 -12.80 -11.53 11.66
N MET A 169 -13.04 -12.47 12.59
CA MET A 169 -13.74 -13.73 12.31
C MET A 169 -15.16 -13.80 12.87
N ILE A 170 -15.43 -13.19 14.02
CA ILE A 170 -16.68 -13.31 14.76
C ILE A 170 -17.47 -12.00 14.76
N CYS A 171 -16.90 -10.94 15.31
CA CYS A 171 -17.56 -9.63 15.40
C CYS A 171 -17.40 -8.84 14.09
N THR A 172 -17.83 -9.42 12.96
CA THR A 172 -17.65 -8.86 11.61
C THR A 172 -18.48 -7.57 11.39
N PRO A 173 -18.14 -6.73 10.39
CA PRO A 173 -18.83 -5.44 10.19
C PRO A 173 -20.33 -5.58 9.93
N LYS A 174 -20.74 -6.45 9.00
CA LYS A 174 -22.14 -6.54 8.53
C LYS A 174 -22.93 -7.63 9.25
N SER A 175 -22.32 -8.79 9.51
CA SER A 175 -23.00 -9.97 10.02
C SER A 175 -22.22 -10.57 11.22
N PRO A 176 -22.24 -9.91 12.39
CA PRO A 176 -21.55 -10.43 13.56
C PRO A 176 -22.19 -11.74 14.04
N LYS A 177 -21.35 -12.76 14.31
CA LYS A 177 -21.77 -14.09 14.78
C LYS A 177 -21.89 -14.08 16.30
N CYS A 178 -22.87 -13.32 16.82
CA CYS A 178 -23.01 -13.08 18.26
C CYS A 178 -23.25 -14.36 19.07
N ASN A 179 -23.95 -15.34 18.51
CA ASN A 179 -24.28 -16.63 19.14
C ASN A 179 -23.06 -17.49 19.53
N ILE A 180 -21.92 -17.30 18.87
CA ILE A 180 -20.67 -17.99 19.17
C ILE A 180 -19.60 -17.06 19.74
N CYS A 181 -19.96 -15.81 20.04
CA CYS A 181 -19.03 -14.83 20.57
C CYS A 181 -18.72 -15.12 22.06
N PRO A 182 -17.45 -15.20 22.47
CA PRO A 182 -17.11 -15.44 23.88
C PRO A 182 -17.61 -14.32 24.80
N TRP A 183 -17.89 -13.13 24.28
CA TRP A 183 -18.46 -12.00 25.02
C TRP A 183 -19.98 -11.86 24.88
N TYR A 184 -20.66 -12.93 24.46
CA TYR A 184 -22.12 -12.94 24.27
C TYR A 184 -22.88 -12.37 25.43
N LEU A 185 -22.59 -12.82 26.67
CA LEU A 185 -23.35 -12.44 27.87
C LEU A 185 -23.11 -10.98 28.31
N ILE A 186 -21.93 -10.43 28.05
CA ILE A 186 -21.52 -9.12 28.55
C ILE A 186 -21.56 -8.00 27.50
N CYS A 187 -21.85 -8.34 26.23
CA CYS A 187 -21.86 -7.35 25.15
C CYS A 187 -23.09 -6.45 25.21
N VAL A 188 -22.91 -5.18 25.61
CA VAL A 188 -23.98 -4.21 25.77
C VAL A 188 -24.73 -3.97 24.45
N SER A 189 -24.01 -3.84 23.32
CA SER A 189 -24.68 -3.66 22.01
C SER A 189 -25.56 -4.86 21.62
N ARG A 190 -25.21 -6.07 21.99
CA ARG A 190 -26.08 -7.24 21.77
C ARG A 190 -27.33 -7.18 22.65
N ILE A 191 -27.17 -6.84 23.92
CA ILE A 191 -28.28 -6.71 24.85
C ILE A 191 -29.27 -5.62 24.37
N LEU A 192 -28.77 -4.51 23.85
CA LEU A 192 -29.55 -3.39 23.36
C LEU A 192 -29.92 -3.46 21.86
N ASN A 193 -29.58 -4.56 21.16
CA ASN A 193 -29.77 -4.74 19.71
C ASN A 193 -29.09 -3.67 18.83
N LEU A 194 -27.96 -3.10 19.29
CA LEU A 194 -27.18 -2.06 18.58
C LEU A 194 -26.05 -2.62 17.72
N GLN A 195 -25.78 -3.93 17.72
CA GLN A 195 -24.62 -4.54 17.06
C GLN A 195 -24.58 -4.35 15.54
N TYR A 196 -25.71 -4.09 14.90
CA TYR A 196 -25.79 -3.81 13.45
C TYR A 196 -25.61 -2.32 13.12
N ARG A 197 -25.88 -1.44 14.11
CA ARG A 197 -25.73 0.01 13.98
C ARG A 197 -24.33 0.49 14.32
N LEU A 198 -23.67 -0.14 15.28
CA LEU A 198 -22.34 0.24 15.77
C LEU A 198 -21.23 -0.52 15.04
N PRO A 199 -20.05 0.10 14.88
CA PRO A 199 -19.68 1.47 15.31
C PRO A 199 -20.20 2.54 14.37
N LEU A 200 -20.48 3.73 14.89
CA LEU A 200 -20.82 4.91 14.09
C LEU A 200 -19.54 5.42 13.39
N LYS A 201 -19.69 5.79 12.12
CA LYS A 201 -18.60 6.34 11.30
C LYS A 201 -19.13 7.45 10.41
N THR A 202 -18.41 8.55 10.33
CA THR A 202 -18.67 9.56 9.29
C THR A 202 -18.59 8.91 7.91
N PRO A 203 -19.59 9.11 7.04
CA PRO A 203 -19.56 8.62 5.66
C PRO A 203 -18.29 9.09 4.92
N LYS A 204 -17.71 8.21 4.12
CA LYS A 204 -16.59 8.59 3.25
C LYS A 204 -17.09 9.49 2.12
N LYS A 205 -16.26 10.44 1.70
CA LYS A 205 -16.52 11.22 0.48
C LYS A 205 -16.67 10.30 -0.73
N PRO A 206 -17.49 10.66 -1.72
CA PRO A 206 -17.58 9.93 -2.98
C PRO A 206 -16.19 9.79 -3.65
N VAL A 207 -16.00 8.68 -4.36
CA VAL A 207 -14.77 8.45 -5.13
C VAL A 207 -14.76 9.43 -6.31
N GLN A 208 -13.71 10.23 -6.41
CA GLN A 208 -13.52 11.15 -7.52
C GLN A 208 -13.05 10.38 -8.76
N VAL A 209 -13.71 10.59 -9.89
CA VAL A 209 -13.28 10.02 -11.18
C VAL A 209 -12.34 11.00 -11.88
N VAL A 210 -11.15 10.51 -12.24
CA VAL A 210 -10.14 11.27 -12.97
C VAL A 210 -9.88 10.58 -14.30
N ARG A 211 -10.05 11.31 -15.41
CA ARG A 211 -9.72 10.82 -16.75
C ARG A 211 -8.26 11.16 -17.06
N ARG A 212 -7.53 10.20 -17.61
CA ARG A 212 -6.11 10.34 -17.95
C ARG A 212 -5.81 9.79 -19.34
N ILE A 213 -4.83 10.37 -19.99
CA ILE A 213 -4.21 9.88 -21.21
C ILE A 213 -2.87 9.27 -20.81
N ILE A 214 -2.56 8.07 -21.34
CA ILE A 214 -1.30 7.36 -21.10
C ILE A 214 -0.62 7.13 -22.44
N ALA A 215 0.65 7.57 -22.55
CA ALA A 215 1.45 7.41 -23.77
C ALA A 215 2.49 6.30 -23.58
N VAL A 216 2.36 5.21 -24.30
CA VAL A 216 3.39 4.20 -24.50
C VAL A 216 4.25 4.66 -25.68
N ILE A 217 5.40 5.24 -25.40
CA ILE A 217 6.28 5.88 -26.37
C ILE A 217 7.33 4.86 -26.79
N PHE A 218 7.40 4.54 -28.09
CA PHE A 218 8.24 3.48 -28.64
C PHE A 218 9.12 4.04 -29.77
N ASP A 219 10.44 3.79 -29.69
CA ASP A 219 11.46 4.25 -30.66
C ASP A 219 11.81 3.21 -31.73
N GLY A 220 11.02 2.14 -31.83
CA GLY A 220 11.29 0.99 -32.70
C GLY A 220 11.98 -0.18 -31.98
N GLN A 221 12.57 0.07 -30.82
CA GLN A 221 13.26 -0.94 -30.02
C GLN A 221 12.92 -0.83 -28.54
N ARG A 222 12.88 0.39 -28.00
CA ARG A 222 12.75 0.67 -26.56
C ARG A 222 11.48 1.46 -26.26
N VAL A 223 11.05 1.38 -25.01
CA VAL A 223 9.91 2.11 -24.47
C VAL A 223 10.38 3.12 -23.44
N LEU A 224 9.85 4.34 -23.51
CA LEU A 224 10.13 5.37 -22.51
C LEU A 224 9.25 5.19 -21.28
N VAL A 225 9.90 5.10 -20.13
CA VAL A 225 9.24 5.08 -18.82
C VAL A 225 9.61 6.31 -18.01
N HIS A 226 8.69 6.73 -17.14
CA HIS A 226 8.85 7.89 -16.27
C HIS A 226 8.77 7.47 -14.82
N LYS A 227 9.70 7.93 -13.99
CA LYS A 227 9.69 7.70 -12.56
C LYS A 227 8.93 8.81 -11.86
N ARG A 228 7.87 8.47 -11.17
CA ARG A 228 7.06 9.43 -10.43
C ARG A 228 7.86 10.12 -9.31
N PRO A 229 7.61 11.40 -9.03
CA PRO A 229 8.20 12.08 -7.88
C PRO A 229 8.01 11.26 -6.60
N SER A 230 8.96 11.30 -5.68
CA SER A 230 8.94 10.50 -4.44
C SER A 230 7.74 10.81 -3.52
N LYS A 231 7.14 12.01 -3.66
CA LYS A 231 5.94 12.44 -2.92
C LYS A 231 4.68 12.29 -3.77
N GLY A 232 3.53 12.09 -3.09
CA GLY A 232 2.23 11.99 -3.77
C GLY A 232 1.79 10.56 -4.05
N LEU A 233 0.70 10.44 -4.83
CA LEU A 233 0.10 9.15 -5.18
C LEU A 233 1.08 8.33 -6.02
N LEU A 234 1.32 7.06 -5.62
CA LEU A 234 2.21 6.12 -6.31
C LEU A 234 3.66 6.63 -6.46
N GLY A 235 4.09 7.57 -5.59
CA GLY A 235 5.40 8.19 -5.71
C GLY A 235 6.56 7.19 -5.72
N GLY A 236 7.61 7.48 -6.51
CA GLY A 236 8.83 6.69 -6.65
C GLY A 236 8.67 5.41 -7.49
N LEU A 237 7.47 5.10 -7.98
CA LEU A 237 7.22 4.01 -8.92
C LEU A 237 7.39 4.48 -10.36
N TRP A 238 7.59 3.52 -11.25
CA TRP A 238 7.63 3.77 -12.68
C TRP A 238 6.23 3.79 -13.28
N GLU A 239 6.05 4.62 -14.30
CA GLU A 239 4.81 4.69 -15.08
C GLU A 239 5.15 5.00 -16.55
N PHE A 240 4.20 4.78 -17.44
CA PHE A 240 4.27 5.41 -18.76
C PHE A 240 3.89 6.89 -18.62
N PRO A 241 4.51 7.81 -19.35
CA PRO A 241 4.14 9.22 -19.37
C PRO A 241 2.63 9.40 -19.57
N GLY A 242 2.02 10.28 -18.77
CA GLY A 242 0.58 10.47 -18.85
C GLY A 242 0.13 11.81 -18.28
N TRP A 243 -0.97 12.30 -18.81
CA TRP A 243 -1.52 13.62 -18.51
C TRP A 243 -3.02 13.55 -18.25
N GLU A 244 -3.59 14.68 -17.82
CA GLU A 244 -5.05 14.81 -17.74
C GLU A 244 -5.70 14.73 -19.11
N PHE A 245 -6.93 14.26 -19.14
CA PHE A 245 -7.71 14.09 -20.36
C PHE A 245 -7.94 15.45 -21.06
N ALA A 246 -7.81 15.44 -22.38
CA ALA A 246 -8.18 16.53 -23.27
C ALA A 246 -9.18 16.03 -24.32
N GLU A 247 -10.02 16.91 -24.86
CA GLU A 247 -11.02 16.53 -25.88
C GLU A 247 -10.35 16.00 -27.16
N ASP A 248 -9.35 16.72 -27.69
CA ASP A 248 -8.47 16.20 -28.74
C ASP A 248 -7.26 15.51 -28.11
N GLN A 249 -7.40 14.21 -27.86
CA GLN A 249 -6.38 13.40 -27.20
C GLN A 249 -5.10 13.29 -28.01
N LYS A 250 -5.19 13.08 -29.34
CA LYS A 250 -4.01 12.92 -30.20
C LYS A 250 -3.20 14.20 -30.29
N GLN A 251 -3.86 15.34 -30.54
CA GLN A 251 -3.18 16.63 -30.58
C GLN A 251 -2.56 16.99 -29.23
N SER A 252 -3.28 16.69 -28.12
CA SER A 252 -2.78 16.93 -26.77
C SER A 252 -1.53 16.09 -26.49
N ILE A 253 -1.50 14.81 -26.85
CA ILE A 253 -0.35 13.93 -26.71
C ILE A 253 0.84 14.49 -27.51
N THR A 254 0.63 14.78 -28.80
CA THR A 254 1.68 15.30 -29.67
C THR A 254 2.31 16.57 -29.10
N ASN A 255 1.48 17.53 -28.66
CA ASN A 255 1.96 18.77 -28.05
C ASN A 255 2.73 18.54 -26.75
N LYS A 256 2.27 17.65 -25.89
CA LYS A 256 2.91 17.30 -24.62
C LYS A 256 4.24 16.59 -24.84
N LEU A 257 4.32 15.68 -25.81
CA LEU A 257 5.55 14.99 -26.16
C LEU A 257 6.58 15.96 -26.76
N LEU A 258 6.13 16.90 -27.62
CA LEU A 258 7.00 17.94 -28.14
C LEU A 258 7.61 18.84 -27.04
N GLN A 259 6.85 19.14 -25.98
CA GLN A 259 7.35 19.91 -24.82
C GLN A 259 8.51 19.23 -24.10
N ILE A 260 8.56 17.89 -24.11
CA ILE A 260 9.65 17.10 -23.52
C ILE A 260 10.68 16.66 -24.57
N GLY A 261 10.64 17.24 -25.78
CA GLY A 261 11.62 17.00 -26.83
C GLY A 261 11.41 15.72 -27.64
N ILE A 262 10.19 15.14 -27.63
CA ILE A 262 9.85 13.95 -28.42
C ILE A 262 8.96 14.34 -29.60
N ILE A 263 9.41 14.01 -30.80
CA ILE A 263 8.63 14.15 -32.03
C ILE A 263 8.01 12.80 -32.36
N THR A 264 6.70 12.74 -32.48
CA THR A 264 5.96 11.52 -32.81
C THR A 264 5.53 11.51 -34.27
N HIS A 265 5.71 10.38 -34.95
CA HIS A 265 5.25 10.14 -36.30
C HIS A 265 3.83 9.61 -36.36
N LYS A 266 3.44 8.82 -35.36
CA LYS A 266 2.14 8.17 -35.32
C LYS A 266 1.62 8.05 -33.88
N VAL A 267 0.34 8.32 -33.69
CA VAL A 267 -0.37 8.17 -32.41
C VAL A 267 -1.59 7.27 -32.64
N LEU A 268 -1.55 6.09 -32.03
CA LEU A 268 -2.60 5.05 -32.20
C LEU A 268 -3.23 4.74 -30.84
N PRO A 269 -4.58 4.66 -30.75
CA PRO A 269 -5.22 4.16 -29.54
C PRO A 269 -4.89 2.68 -29.34
N ILE A 270 -4.70 2.26 -28.07
CA ILE A 270 -4.37 0.88 -27.75
C ILE A 270 -5.41 0.24 -26.82
N ILE A 271 -5.38 0.56 -25.53
CA ILE A 271 -6.29 -0.02 -24.53
C ILE A 271 -6.86 1.06 -23.63
N GLU A 272 -8.02 0.78 -23.06
CA GLU A 272 -8.61 1.57 -21.99
C GLU A 272 -8.57 0.78 -20.68
N VAL A 273 -8.14 1.43 -19.60
CA VAL A 273 -7.98 0.79 -18.29
C VAL A 273 -8.67 1.63 -17.23
N GLN A 274 -9.49 0.98 -16.40
CA GLN A 274 -10.05 1.59 -15.21
C GLN A 274 -9.37 1.02 -13.97
N HIS A 275 -8.92 1.90 -13.08
CA HIS A 275 -8.36 1.49 -11.78
C HIS A 275 -8.91 2.35 -10.65
N THR A 276 -9.44 1.67 -9.61
CA THR A 276 -10.03 2.33 -8.44
C THR A 276 -9.10 2.24 -7.25
N PHE A 277 -8.73 3.42 -6.72
CA PHE A 277 -8.04 3.58 -5.45
C PHE A 277 -9.05 3.82 -4.32
N THR A 278 -8.59 3.97 -3.10
CA THR A 278 -9.47 4.20 -1.94
C THR A 278 -10.32 5.47 -2.05
N HIS A 279 -9.82 6.50 -2.72
CA HIS A 279 -10.45 7.85 -2.76
C HIS A 279 -10.60 8.41 -4.17
N LEU A 280 -10.08 7.75 -5.19
CA LEU A 280 -10.22 8.17 -6.59
C LEU A 280 -10.26 6.96 -7.52
N CYS A 281 -10.79 7.17 -8.73
CA CYS A 281 -10.83 6.21 -9.81
C CYS A 281 -10.18 6.83 -11.05
N TRP A 282 -9.18 6.16 -11.62
CA TRP A 282 -8.60 6.56 -12.90
C TRP A 282 -9.27 5.81 -14.06
N ASN A 283 -9.76 6.60 -15.03
CA ASN A 283 -10.13 6.10 -16.35
C ASN A 283 -9.01 6.53 -17.30
N MET A 284 -8.24 5.57 -17.78
CA MET A 284 -7.01 5.79 -18.54
C MET A 284 -7.19 5.32 -19.98
N SER A 285 -7.07 6.25 -20.94
CA SER A 285 -7.03 5.95 -22.37
C SER A 285 -5.57 5.85 -22.81
N GLY A 286 -5.16 4.69 -23.30
CA GLY A 286 -3.80 4.40 -23.74
C GLY A 286 -3.56 4.66 -25.20
N PHE A 287 -2.39 5.17 -25.52
CA PHE A 287 -1.94 5.44 -26.88
C PHE A 287 -0.51 4.94 -27.10
N LEU A 288 -0.30 4.25 -28.21
CA LEU A 288 1.03 4.00 -28.73
C LEU A 288 1.51 5.23 -29.50
N CYS A 289 2.67 5.76 -29.11
CA CYS A 289 3.30 6.92 -29.74
C CYS A 289 4.61 6.45 -30.36
N ILE A 290 4.67 6.39 -31.70
CA ILE A 290 5.87 5.98 -32.42
C ILE A 290 6.74 7.18 -32.66
N THR A 291 8.02 7.07 -32.31
CA THR A 291 9.03 8.11 -32.48
C THR A 291 10.29 7.50 -33.11
N ASP A 292 11.19 8.35 -33.59
CA ASP A 292 12.50 7.95 -34.10
C ASP A 292 13.58 8.17 -33.01
N ALA A 293 14.37 7.16 -32.73
CA ALA A 293 15.48 7.24 -31.75
C ALA A 293 16.47 8.37 -32.06
N SER A 294 16.65 8.72 -33.34
CA SER A 294 17.57 9.79 -33.78
C SER A 294 17.09 11.21 -33.46
N ILE A 295 15.79 11.38 -33.14
CA ILE A 295 15.15 12.70 -32.94
C ILE A 295 14.82 12.96 -31.47
N VAL A 296 14.99 11.95 -30.59
CA VAL A 296 14.63 12.07 -29.18
C VAL A 296 15.73 12.84 -28.42
N LYS A 297 15.33 13.98 -27.87
CA LYS A 297 16.20 14.82 -27.01
C LYS A 297 16.00 14.59 -25.49
N VAL A 298 15.20 13.59 -25.11
CA VAL A 298 15.05 13.26 -23.71
C VAL A 298 16.31 12.57 -23.22
N GLU A 299 17.10 13.29 -22.44
CA GLU A 299 18.25 12.71 -21.77
C GLU A 299 17.75 11.70 -20.72
N GLU A 300 18.37 10.52 -20.74
CA GLU A 300 18.18 9.55 -19.67
C GLU A 300 18.69 10.17 -18.37
N ASN A 301 17.78 10.30 -17.41
CA ASN A 301 18.07 10.85 -16.10
C ASN A 301 17.33 10.03 -15.02
N HIS A 302 17.33 10.51 -13.78
CA HIS A 302 16.63 9.81 -12.69
C HIS A 302 15.11 9.75 -12.86
N GLU A 303 14.52 10.54 -13.76
CA GLU A 303 13.07 10.64 -13.98
C GLU A 303 12.61 9.90 -15.24
N TYR A 304 13.44 9.82 -16.30
CA TYR A 304 13.13 9.16 -17.57
C TYR A 304 14.16 8.09 -17.91
N ARG A 305 13.68 6.96 -18.43
CA ARG A 305 14.54 5.84 -18.84
C ARG A 305 13.95 5.17 -20.07
N TRP A 306 14.80 4.88 -21.06
CA TRP A 306 14.50 3.99 -22.17
C TRP A 306 14.83 2.56 -21.78
N VAL A 307 13.86 1.64 -21.93
CA VAL A 307 14.03 0.23 -21.57
C VAL A 307 13.49 -0.66 -22.68
N LEU A 308 14.04 -1.85 -22.83
CA LEU A 308 13.46 -2.85 -23.70
C LEU A 308 12.09 -3.30 -23.12
N PRO A 309 11.10 -3.69 -23.98
CA PRO A 309 9.81 -4.17 -23.51
C PRO A 309 9.89 -5.27 -22.44
N GLU A 310 10.81 -6.23 -22.59
CA GLU A 310 11.04 -7.30 -21.62
C GLU A 310 11.59 -6.81 -20.28
N GLU A 311 12.37 -5.73 -20.24
CA GLU A 311 12.91 -5.14 -19.01
C GLU A 311 11.84 -4.45 -18.15
N LEU A 312 10.65 -4.19 -18.70
CA LEU A 312 9.53 -3.64 -17.94
C LEU A 312 9.14 -4.52 -16.74
N HIS A 313 9.40 -5.83 -16.82
CA HIS A 313 9.18 -6.74 -15.72
C HIS A 313 10.05 -6.46 -14.50
N ASP A 314 11.23 -5.88 -14.67
CA ASP A 314 12.19 -5.62 -13.59
C ASP A 314 11.90 -4.31 -12.85
N LEU A 315 11.08 -3.45 -13.43
CA LEU A 315 10.74 -2.17 -12.84
C LEU A 315 9.49 -2.27 -11.95
N PRO A 316 9.47 -1.61 -10.78
CA PRO A 316 8.29 -1.58 -9.93
C PRO A 316 7.22 -0.63 -10.51
N PHE A 317 6.23 -1.20 -11.18
CA PHE A 317 5.05 -0.49 -11.67
C PHE A 317 3.88 -0.59 -10.67
N PRO A 318 3.03 0.47 -10.57
CA PRO A 318 1.76 0.34 -9.87
C PRO A 318 0.82 -0.63 -10.59
N VAL A 319 -0.03 -1.32 -9.83
CA VAL A 319 -1.08 -2.21 -10.39
C VAL A 319 -1.95 -1.51 -11.45
N ALA A 320 -2.17 -0.20 -11.30
CA ALA A 320 -2.92 0.61 -12.26
C ALA A 320 -2.36 0.56 -13.69
N PHE A 321 -1.05 0.34 -13.85
CA PHE A 321 -0.38 0.28 -15.14
C PHE A 321 -0.12 -1.15 -15.63
N LYS A 322 -0.48 -2.17 -14.86
CA LYS A 322 -0.18 -3.57 -15.19
C LYS A 322 -0.64 -3.99 -16.58
N GLN A 323 -1.84 -3.57 -17.00
CA GLN A 323 -2.37 -3.91 -18.33
C GLN A 323 -1.58 -3.23 -19.45
N PHE A 324 -1.11 -2.00 -19.25
CA PHE A 324 -0.23 -1.31 -20.19
C PHE A 324 1.14 -1.98 -20.32
N VAL A 325 1.72 -2.42 -19.18
CA VAL A 325 2.98 -3.16 -19.16
C VAL A 325 2.85 -4.48 -19.93
N LEU A 326 1.80 -5.26 -19.65
CA LEU A 326 1.56 -6.52 -20.36
C LEU A 326 1.36 -6.28 -21.86
N TRP A 327 0.54 -5.29 -22.22
CA TRP A 327 0.32 -4.92 -23.62
C TRP A 327 1.63 -4.55 -24.33
N ALA A 328 2.49 -3.75 -23.70
CA ALA A 328 3.76 -3.34 -24.26
C ALA A 328 4.71 -4.54 -24.49
N ILE A 329 4.80 -5.45 -23.52
CA ILE A 329 5.64 -6.65 -23.61
C ILE A 329 5.14 -7.59 -24.73
N GLU A 330 3.84 -7.79 -24.87
CA GLU A 330 3.26 -8.74 -25.81
C GLU A 330 3.18 -8.19 -27.25
N SER A 331 2.97 -6.87 -27.40
CA SER A 331 2.65 -6.27 -28.70
C SER A 331 3.84 -5.60 -29.39
N LEU A 332 4.77 -4.99 -28.62
CA LEU A 332 5.86 -4.20 -29.22
C LEU A 332 6.97 -5.02 -29.89
N PRO A 333 7.41 -6.20 -29.40
CA PRO A 333 8.47 -6.98 -30.06
C PRO A 333 8.13 -7.43 -31.49
N GLY A 334 6.83 -7.53 -31.82
CA GLY A 334 6.35 -7.85 -33.18
C GLY A 334 5.99 -6.64 -34.03
N PHE A 335 6.21 -5.42 -33.51
CA PHE A 335 5.81 -4.20 -34.18
C PHE A 335 6.91 -3.79 -35.17
N ILE A 336 6.68 -4.09 -36.47
CA ILE A 336 7.60 -3.67 -37.55
C ILE A 336 7.50 -2.14 -37.68
N HIS A 337 8.66 -1.46 -37.58
CA HIS A 337 8.72 -0.01 -37.73
C HIS A 337 8.23 0.40 -39.11
N PRO A 338 7.34 1.44 -39.24
CA PRO A 338 6.81 1.86 -40.55
C PRO A 338 7.85 2.31 -41.57
N VAL A 339 9.11 2.47 -41.17
CA VAL A 339 10.24 2.82 -42.06
C VAL A 339 10.80 1.57 -42.78
N ASP A 340 10.43 0.35 -42.33
CA ASP A 340 10.87 -0.93 -42.92
C ASP A 340 9.83 -1.48 -43.92
N LEU A 341 8.79 -0.71 -44.24
CA LEU A 341 7.79 -0.94 -45.30
C LEU A 341 7.86 0.16 -46.34
#